data_e71fbf028e344eb95c19d2f78adfcd2d
#
_entry.id   e71fbf028e344eb95c19d2f78adfcd2d
#
_cell.length_a   1.000
_cell.length_b   1.000
_cell.length_c   1.000
_cell.angle_alpha   90.00
_cell.angle_beta   90.00
_cell.angle_gamma   90.00
#
_symmetry.space_group_name_H-M   'P 1'
#
loop_
_entity.id
_entity.type
_entity.pdbx_description
1 polymer ?
#
loop_
_entity_poly.entity_id
_entity_poly.type
_entity_poly.pdbx_seq_one_letter_code
_entity_poly.pdbx_strand_id
1 'polypeptide(L)'
;MDRQSLNRRSPLRVFERSIPGGLGRGNIGVVLGRAGTGRRAFLVDLGLDSLLNDRQVLHVSTRASADKVHEFYEEIFRDLAEAVHLEDRLRVHLQVERNRMIHTFVDRTFTLDRITRAANYMKQHMQFEPSVLLFDGFPDWDMTTADELAAIKNLAGQLQCEIWLEAKVHREGDELDARGVPLRVTRCEEHISVLLRLQQNEDHVRLQLLKDHDSPDVADVHIELDPRTLLMVWQ
;
A
#
# COMPACT_ATOMS: atom_id res chain seq x y z
N MET A 1 -20.12 4.25 -15.34
CA MET A 1 -18.74 3.86 -15.76
C MET A 1 -18.51 2.41 -15.38
N ASP A 2 -17.93 1.62 -16.27
CA ASP A 2 -17.59 0.23 -15.96
C ASP A 2 -16.28 0.10 -15.13
N ARG A 3 -16.02 -1.10 -14.59
CA ARG A 3 -14.83 -1.42 -13.78
C ARG A 3 -13.51 -1.14 -14.53
N GLN A 4 -13.43 -1.40 -15.82
CA GLN A 4 -12.21 -1.19 -16.61
C GLN A 4 -11.87 0.30 -16.75
N SER A 5 -12.90 1.14 -16.87
CA SER A 5 -12.73 2.60 -16.90
C SER A 5 -12.31 3.16 -15.55
N LEU A 6 -12.77 2.55 -14.45
CA LEU A 6 -12.35 2.90 -13.09
C LEU A 6 -10.86 2.63 -12.89
N ASN A 7 -10.39 1.45 -13.29
CA ASN A 7 -8.97 1.10 -13.21
C ASN A 7 -8.07 2.07 -14.01
N ARG A 8 -8.51 2.59 -15.13
CA ARG A 8 -7.71 3.55 -15.93
C ARG A 8 -7.52 4.90 -15.25
N ARG A 9 -8.38 5.25 -14.30
CA ARG A 9 -8.33 6.52 -13.55
C ARG A 9 -7.66 6.41 -12.18
N SER A 10 -7.24 5.20 -11.79
CA SER A 10 -6.49 5.03 -10.55
C SER A 10 -5.15 5.80 -10.63
N PRO A 11 -4.76 6.53 -9.56
CA PRO A 11 -3.43 7.14 -9.44
C PRO A 11 -2.30 6.15 -9.69
N LEU A 12 -2.55 4.89 -9.34
CA LEU A 12 -1.62 3.79 -9.51
C LEU A 12 -1.34 3.45 -10.97
N ARG A 13 -2.25 3.73 -11.90
CA ARG A 13 -1.99 3.53 -13.33
C ARG A 13 -0.98 4.53 -13.88
N VAL A 14 -1.00 5.77 -13.39
CA VAL A 14 0.04 6.75 -13.74
C VAL A 14 1.36 6.35 -13.09
N PHE A 15 1.31 5.93 -11.83
CA PHE A 15 2.46 5.39 -11.12
C PHE A 15 3.06 4.16 -11.82
N GLU A 16 2.26 3.15 -12.21
CA GLU A 16 2.74 1.97 -12.94
C GLU A 16 3.33 2.29 -14.31
N ARG A 17 2.84 3.35 -14.98
CA ARG A 17 3.45 3.84 -16.22
C ARG A 17 4.80 4.52 -15.98
N SER A 18 4.98 5.13 -14.82
CA SER A 18 6.22 5.79 -14.43
C SER A 18 7.25 4.79 -13.90
N ILE A 19 6.80 3.64 -13.41
CA ILE A 19 7.62 2.52 -12.96
C ILE A 19 7.29 1.31 -13.86
N PRO A 20 8.08 1.02 -14.89
CA PRO A 20 7.82 -0.11 -15.79
C PRO A 20 7.74 -1.43 -15.00
N GLY A 21 6.57 -2.05 -15.01
CA GLY A 21 6.32 -3.30 -14.26
C GLY A 21 5.76 -3.10 -12.84
N GLY A 22 5.52 -1.86 -12.42
CA GLY A 22 5.02 -1.55 -11.06
C GLY A 22 6.00 -1.95 -9.97
N LEU A 23 5.52 -2.26 -8.76
CA LEU A 23 6.38 -2.77 -7.69
C LEU A 23 6.98 -4.14 -8.03
N GLY A 24 6.18 -4.99 -8.67
CA GLY A 24 6.59 -6.34 -9.05
C GLY A 24 6.63 -7.34 -7.88
N ARG A 25 6.41 -8.62 -8.21
CA ARG A 25 6.40 -9.70 -7.22
C ARG A 25 7.77 -9.88 -6.55
N GLY A 26 7.74 -10.22 -5.28
CA GLY A 26 8.95 -10.40 -4.47
C GLY A 26 9.57 -9.07 -4.01
N ASN A 27 8.90 -7.94 -4.19
CA ASN A 27 9.39 -6.62 -3.87
C ASN A 27 8.64 -5.95 -2.71
N ILE A 28 9.32 -4.98 -2.09
CA ILE A 28 8.78 -4.13 -1.03
C ILE A 28 8.65 -2.70 -1.54
N GLY A 29 7.44 -2.15 -1.41
CA GLY A 29 7.16 -0.73 -1.55
C GLY A 29 6.92 -0.09 -0.19
N VAL A 30 7.36 1.14 0.00
CA VAL A 30 7.14 1.92 1.22
C VAL A 30 6.49 3.25 0.89
N VAL A 31 5.45 3.59 1.63
CA VAL A 31 4.75 4.88 1.53
C VAL A 31 5.11 5.75 2.72
N LEU A 32 5.87 6.80 2.46
CA LEU A 32 6.25 7.82 3.45
C LEU A 32 5.18 8.91 3.55
N GLY A 33 5.01 9.44 4.74
CA GLY A 33 4.19 10.63 4.93
C GLY A 33 4.09 11.05 6.40
N ARG A 34 3.75 12.31 6.63
CA ARG A 34 3.48 12.83 7.98
C ARG A 34 2.15 12.28 8.52
N ALA A 35 1.92 12.45 9.82
CA ALA A 35 0.60 12.19 10.39
C ALA A 35 -0.46 13.06 9.68
N GLY A 36 -1.58 12.45 9.32
CA GLY A 36 -2.67 13.13 8.63
C GLY A 36 -2.56 13.24 7.10
N THR A 37 -1.47 12.76 6.47
CA THR A 37 -1.33 12.81 4.99
C THR A 37 -2.08 11.69 4.26
N GLY A 38 -2.87 10.87 4.94
CA GLY A 38 -3.67 9.84 4.27
C GLY A 38 -2.91 8.54 3.95
N ARG A 39 -1.74 8.25 4.56
CA ARG A 39 -0.95 7.02 4.26
C ARG A 39 -1.77 5.73 4.33
N ARG A 40 -2.62 5.58 5.37
CA ARG A 40 -3.49 4.40 5.51
C ARG A 40 -4.52 4.35 4.39
N ALA A 41 -5.16 5.48 4.09
CA ALA A 41 -6.11 5.57 3.00
C ALA A 41 -5.45 5.21 1.66
N PHE A 42 -4.23 5.67 1.43
CA PHE A 42 -3.45 5.32 0.25
C PHE A 42 -3.10 3.82 0.19
N LEU A 43 -2.77 3.17 1.33
CA LEU A 43 -2.59 1.71 1.36
C LEU A 43 -3.88 0.96 1.00
N VAL A 44 -5.02 1.43 1.51
CA VAL A 44 -6.33 0.84 1.16
C VAL A 44 -6.65 1.05 -0.32
N ASP A 45 -6.32 2.22 -0.86
CA ASP A 45 -6.50 2.54 -2.28
C ASP A 45 -5.63 1.65 -3.18
N LEU A 46 -4.35 1.40 -2.79
CA LEU A 46 -3.49 0.38 -3.41
C LEU A 46 -4.14 -1.01 -3.41
N GLY A 47 -4.74 -1.37 -2.27
CA GLY A 47 -5.48 -2.63 -2.13
C GLY A 47 -6.70 -2.69 -3.04
N LEU A 48 -7.51 -1.64 -3.05
CA LEU A 48 -8.72 -1.55 -3.89
C LEU A 48 -8.38 -1.61 -5.38
N ASP A 49 -7.34 -0.90 -5.82
CA ASP A 49 -6.89 -1.00 -7.21
C ASP A 49 -6.53 -2.44 -7.59
N SER A 50 -5.81 -3.14 -6.72
CA SER A 50 -5.45 -4.54 -6.94
C SER A 50 -6.69 -5.44 -6.98
N LEU A 51 -7.65 -5.27 -6.06
CA LEU A 51 -8.92 -6.00 -5.99
C LEU A 51 -9.79 -5.76 -7.22
N LEU A 52 -9.83 -4.53 -7.71
CA LEU A 52 -10.53 -4.15 -8.94
C LEU A 52 -9.89 -4.77 -10.21
N ASN A 53 -8.63 -5.19 -10.12
CA ASN A 53 -7.89 -5.92 -11.16
C ASN A 53 -7.92 -7.45 -10.97
N ASP A 54 -8.89 -7.98 -10.21
CA ASP A 54 -9.03 -9.41 -9.88
C ASP A 54 -7.84 -10.01 -9.12
N ARG A 55 -6.98 -9.17 -8.50
CA ARG A 55 -5.88 -9.64 -7.67
C ARG A 55 -6.38 -9.88 -6.25
N GLN A 56 -5.83 -10.89 -5.57
CA GLN A 56 -6.15 -11.16 -4.18
C GLN A 56 -5.23 -10.35 -3.26
N VAL A 57 -5.84 -9.73 -2.23
CA VAL A 57 -5.16 -8.84 -1.28
C VAL A 57 -5.31 -9.35 0.13
N LEU A 58 -4.19 -9.51 0.84
CA LEU A 58 -4.16 -9.73 2.27
C LEU A 58 -3.76 -8.43 2.98
N HIS A 59 -4.69 -7.83 3.71
CA HIS A 59 -4.43 -6.67 4.55
C HIS A 59 -4.13 -7.13 5.99
N VAL A 60 -2.93 -6.83 6.45
CA VAL A 60 -2.45 -7.17 7.79
C VAL A 60 -2.39 -5.90 8.62
N SER A 61 -3.13 -5.84 9.74
CA SER A 61 -3.09 -4.71 10.66
C SER A 61 -2.62 -5.11 12.03
N THR A 62 -1.70 -4.33 12.60
CA THR A 62 -1.26 -4.43 14.00
C THR A 62 -1.81 -3.29 14.87
N ARG A 63 -2.62 -2.39 14.27
CA ARG A 63 -3.14 -1.18 14.95
C ARG A 63 -4.66 -1.15 15.04
N ALA A 64 -5.35 -1.80 14.14
CA ALA A 64 -6.80 -1.72 14.02
C ALA A 64 -7.44 -3.11 14.06
N SER A 65 -8.67 -3.18 14.55
CA SER A 65 -9.49 -4.39 14.45
C SER A 65 -9.90 -4.66 12.99
N ALA A 66 -10.29 -5.88 12.70
CA ALA A 66 -10.76 -6.28 11.38
C ALA A 66 -11.96 -5.42 10.93
N ASP A 67 -12.90 -5.14 11.85
CA ASP A 67 -14.07 -4.30 11.56
C ASP A 67 -13.65 -2.89 11.14
N LYS A 68 -12.69 -2.27 11.85
CA LYS A 68 -12.20 -0.93 11.49
C LYS A 68 -11.48 -0.90 10.15
N VAL A 69 -10.71 -1.93 9.82
CA VAL A 69 -10.07 -2.03 8.49
C VAL A 69 -11.15 -2.21 7.43
N HIS A 70 -12.15 -3.06 7.69
CA HIS A 70 -13.28 -3.26 6.80
C HIS A 70 -14.06 -1.97 6.54
N GLU A 71 -14.45 -1.24 7.60
CA GLU A 71 -15.13 0.06 7.49
C GLU A 71 -14.35 1.04 6.62
N PHE A 72 -13.02 1.05 6.72
CA PHE A 72 -12.16 1.91 5.91
C PHE A 72 -12.22 1.56 4.41
N TYR A 73 -12.23 0.26 4.07
CA TYR A 73 -12.43 -0.19 2.69
C TYR A 73 -13.80 0.20 2.16
N GLU A 74 -14.85 0.06 2.98
CA GLU A 74 -16.22 0.43 2.60
C GLU A 74 -16.36 1.93 2.33
N GLU A 75 -15.74 2.76 3.17
CA GLU A 75 -15.75 4.21 3.00
C GLU A 75 -15.06 4.62 1.70
N ILE A 76 -13.82 4.17 1.48
CA ILE A 76 -13.06 4.51 0.28
C ILE A 76 -13.71 3.93 -0.99
N PHE A 77 -14.20 2.69 -0.94
CA PHE A 77 -14.93 2.09 -2.07
C PHE A 77 -16.20 2.87 -2.43
N ARG A 78 -16.96 3.30 -1.42
CA ARG A 78 -18.17 4.11 -1.62
C ARG A 78 -17.83 5.43 -2.31
N ASP A 79 -16.85 6.15 -1.78
CA ASP A 79 -16.44 7.45 -2.31
C ASP A 79 -15.88 7.33 -3.73
N LEU A 80 -15.09 6.29 -3.99
CA LEU A 80 -14.61 5.95 -5.32
C LEU A 80 -15.77 5.64 -6.28
N ALA A 81 -16.71 4.79 -5.87
CA ALA A 81 -17.85 4.39 -6.69
C ALA A 81 -18.77 5.58 -7.03
N GLU A 82 -18.92 6.52 -6.10
CA GLU A 82 -19.68 7.76 -6.32
C GLU A 82 -18.94 8.71 -7.26
N ALA A 83 -17.65 8.95 -7.04
CA ALA A 83 -16.85 9.86 -7.85
C ALA A 83 -16.80 9.45 -9.34
N VAL A 84 -16.85 8.16 -9.63
CA VAL A 84 -16.77 7.63 -11.01
C VAL A 84 -18.13 7.19 -11.56
N HIS A 85 -19.22 7.36 -10.81
CA HIS A 85 -20.57 6.88 -11.19
C HIS A 85 -20.54 5.41 -11.61
N LEU A 86 -20.02 4.53 -10.72
CA LEU A 86 -19.84 3.12 -11.00
C LEU A 86 -21.19 2.45 -11.25
N GLU A 87 -21.36 1.90 -12.45
CA GLU A 87 -22.45 0.98 -12.78
C GLU A 87 -22.21 -0.34 -12.02
N ASP A 88 -23.09 -1.25 -11.93
CA ASP A 88 -22.91 -2.56 -11.29
C ASP A 88 -22.20 -2.56 -9.91
N ARG A 89 -22.40 -1.48 -9.13
CA ARG A 89 -21.71 -1.27 -7.83
C ARG A 89 -21.75 -2.52 -6.94
N LEU A 90 -22.90 -3.19 -6.83
CA LEU A 90 -23.08 -4.38 -6.01
C LEU A 90 -22.17 -5.53 -6.48
N ARG A 91 -22.10 -5.77 -7.78
CA ARG A 91 -21.27 -6.84 -8.35
C ARG A 91 -19.78 -6.60 -8.10
N VAL A 92 -19.35 -5.36 -8.31
CA VAL A 92 -17.94 -4.97 -8.07
C VAL A 92 -17.61 -5.07 -6.58
N HIS A 93 -18.51 -4.64 -5.70
CA HIS A 93 -18.34 -4.75 -4.26
C HIS A 93 -18.18 -6.21 -3.80
N LEU A 94 -19.05 -7.11 -4.26
CA LEU A 94 -18.95 -8.55 -3.95
C LEU A 94 -17.64 -9.16 -4.45
N GLN A 95 -17.10 -8.69 -5.57
CA GLN A 95 -15.80 -9.12 -6.07
C GLN A 95 -14.66 -8.63 -5.16
N VAL A 96 -14.70 -7.36 -4.74
CA VAL A 96 -13.76 -6.80 -3.76
C VAL A 96 -13.74 -7.62 -2.48
N GLU A 97 -14.93 -7.90 -1.92
CA GLU A 97 -15.08 -8.70 -0.71
C GLU A 97 -14.52 -10.12 -0.84
N ARG A 98 -14.79 -10.78 -1.97
CA ARG A 98 -14.33 -12.15 -2.25
C ARG A 98 -12.80 -12.25 -2.35
N ASN A 99 -12.16 -11.23 -2.88
CA ASN A 99 -10.73 -11.23 -3.17
C ASN A 99 -9.89 -10.56 -2.06
N ARG A 100 -10.54 -10.09 -0.98
CA ARG A 100 -9.88 -9.46 0.16
C ARG A 100 -9.92 -10.35 1.39
N MET A 101 -8.79 -10.47 2.07
CA MET A 101 -8.69 -11.00 3.42
C MET A 101 -8.10 -9.93 4.34
N ILE A 102 -8.66 -9.81 5.55
CA ILE A 102 -8.14 -8.94 6.60
C ILE A 102 -7.68 -9.83 7.74
N HIS A 103 -6.41 -9.69 8.13
CA HIS A 103 -5.82 -10.40 9.26
C HIS A 103 -5.27 -9.40 10.27
N THR A 104 -5.77 -9.43 11.49
CA THR A 104 -5.37 -8.48 12.52
C THR A 104 -4.66 -9.15 13.67
N PHE A 105 -3.64 -8.48 14.19
CA PHE A 105 -2.87 -8.90 15.34
C PHE A 105 -3.01 -7.86 16.43
N VAL A 106 -3.77 -8.20 17.46
CA VAL A 106 -3.87 -7.41 18.68
C VAL A 106 -2.81 -7.85 19.69
N ASP A 107 -2.52 -6.99 20.67
CA ASP A 107 -1.67 -7.31 21.82
C ASP A 107 -0.23 -7.76 21.48
N ARG A 108 0.38 -7.15 20.45
CA ARG A 108 1.77 -7.43 20.04
C ARG A 108 2.04 -8.90 19.72
N THR A 109 1.05 -9.63 19.25
CA THR A 109 1.18 -11.04 18.88
C THR A 109 1.70 -11.26 17.48
N PHE A 110 1.96 -10.18 16.72
CA PHE A 110 2.44 -10.23 15.36
C PHE A 110 3.85 -10.85 15.27
N THR A 111 4.03 -11.75 14.32
CA THR A 111 5.34 -12.21 13.83
C THR A 111 5.23 -12.54 12.35
N LEU A 112 6.33 -12.38 11.59
CA LEU A 112 6.38 -12.76 10.16
C LEU A 112 6.08 -14.25 9.95
N ASP A 113 6.51 -15.12 10.86
CA ASP A 113 6.21 -16.55 10.82
C ASP A 113 4.71 -16.85 10.93
N ARG A 114 3.97 -16.09 11.75
CA ARG A 114 2.50 -16.23 11.81
C ARG A 114 1.82 -15.83 10.51
N ILE A 115 2.29 -14.77 9.85
CA ILE A 115 1.77 -14.37 8.53
C ILE A 115 2.11 -15.41 7.48
N THR A 116 3.34 -15.92 7.47
CA THR A 116 3.75 -16.99 6.54
C THR A 116 2.85 -18.21 6.68
N ARG A 117 2.61 -18.66 7.92
CA ARG A 117 1.70 -19.79 8.19
C ARG A 117 0.27 -19.49 7.79
N ALA A 118 -0.24 -18.30 8.09
CA ALA A 118 -1.59 -17.89 7.71
C ALA A 118 -1.75 -17.87 6.18
N ALA A 119 -0.82 -17.27 5.44
CA ALA A 119 -0.85 -17.24 3.98
C ALA A 119 -0.79 -18.64 3.36
N ASN A 120 0.07 -19.53 3.88
CA ASN A 120 0.13 -20.92 3.43
C ASN A 120 -1.17 -21.67 3.73
N TYR A 121 -1.79 -21.45 4.88
CA TYR A 121 -3.09 -22.05 5.21
C TYR A 121 -4.19 -21.56 4.26
N MET A 122 -4.23 -20.25 3.98
CA MET A 122 -5.18 -19.66 3.04
C MET A 122 -5.02 -20.26 1.63
N LYS A 123 -3.77 -20.41 1.17
CA LYS A 123 -3.46 -21.05 -0.12
C LYS A 123 -3.93 -22.50 -0.18
N GLN A 124 -3.64 -23.30 0.85
CA GLN A 124 -3.93 -24.73 0.85
C GLN A 124 -5.40 -25.07 1.04
N HIS A 125 -6.13 -24.28 1.84
CA HIS A 125 -7.47 -24.63 2.29
C HIS A 125 -8.57 -23.68 1.80
N MET A 126 -8.22 -22.47 1.37
CA MET A 126 -9.20 -21.44 0.99
C MET A 126 -9.09 -21.02 -0.49
N GLN A 127 -8.14 -21.58 -1.23
CA GLN A 127 -7.83 -21.18 -2.62
C GLN A 127 -7.55 -19.66 -2.70
N PHE A 128 -6.90 -19.12 -1.66
CA PHE A 128 -6.57 -17.71 -1.56
C PHE A 128 -5.03 -17.55 -1.58
N GLU A 129 -4.53 -17.01 -2.71
CA GLU A 129 -3.11 -16.71 -2.93
C GLU A 129 -2.92 -15.20 -3.07
N PRO A 130 -2.62 -14.49 -1.98
CA PRO A 130 -2.49 -13.04 -2.05
C PRO A 130 -1.33 -12.65 -2.96
N SER A 131 -1.64 -11.85 -3.98
CA SER A 131 -0.62 -11.23 -4.84
C SER A 131 -0.13 -9.90 -4.30
N VAL A 132 -0.84 -9.35 -3.30
CA VAL A 132 -0.47 -8.13 -2.59
C VAL A 132 -0.70 -8.32 -1.09
N LEU A 133 0.31 -8.00 -0.29
CA LEU A 133 0.21 -7.85 1.15
C LEU A 133 0.34 -6.37 1.52
N LEU A 134 -0.59 -5.88 2.32
CA LEU A 134 -0.56 -4.54 2.88
C LEU A 134 -0.31 -4.65 4.38
N PHE A 135 0.67 -3.90 4.90
CA PHE A 135 0.92 -3.85 6.33
C PHE A 135 0.56 -2.47 6.90
N ASP A 136 -0.45 -2.42 7.77
CA ASP A 136 -0.84 -1.25 8.56
C ASP A 136 -0.30 -1.40 9.99
N GLY A 137 0.65 -0.54 10.34
CA GLY A 137 1.24 -0.50 11.67
C GLY A 137 2.49 -1.35 11.87
N PHE A 138 2.99 -1.97 10.85
CA PHE A 138 4.25 -2.71 10.85
C PHE A 138 5.06 -2.33 9.59
N PRO A 139 6.39 -2.27 9.66
CA PRO A 139 7.23 -2.44 10.85
C PRO A 139 7.25 -1.21 11.78
N ASP A 140 7.76 -1.38 13.00
CA ASP A 140 8.12 -0.25 13.86
C ASP A 140 9.48 0.29 13.43
N TRP A 141 9.46 1.33 12.59
CA TRP A 141 10.66 1.87 11.97
C TRP A 141 11.73 2.38 12.95
N ASP A 142 11.36 2.71 14.19
CA ASP A 142 12.31 3.14 15.20
C ASP A 142 13.16 1.96 15.71
N MET A 143 12.57 0.75 15.69
CA MET A 143 13.21 -0.49 16.14
C MET A 143 13.65 -1.40 15.00
N THR A 144 13.18 -1.15 13.78
CA THR A 144 13.41 -2.02 12.61
C THR A 144 14.87 -2.06 12.21
N THR A 145 15.35 -3.26 11.93
CA THR A 145 16.72 -3.52 11.44
C THR A 145 16.71 -3.89 9.96
N ALA A 146 17.89 -3.84 9.32
CA ALA A 146 18.06 -4.33 7.95
C ALA A 146 17.69 -5.81 7.83
N ASP A 147 18.03 -6.63 8.83
CA ASP A 147 17.69 -8.06 8.86
C ASP A 147 16.16 -8.30 8.87
N GLU A 148 15.41 -7.45 9.59
CA GLU A 148 13.94 -7.52 9.59
C GLU A 148 13.36 -7.18 8.22
N LEU A 149 13.86 -6.14 7.56
CA LEU A 149 13.46 -5.80 6.19
C LEU A 149 13.89 -6.89 5.19
N ALA A 150 15.07 -7.50 5.35
CA ALA A 150 15.49 -8.66 4.58
C ALA A 150 14.52 -9.85 4.77
N ALA A 151 14.06 -10.10 5.99
CA ALA A 151 13.08 -11.14 6.26
C ALA A 151 11.71 -10.84 5.59
N ILE A 152 11.26 -9.58 5.59
CA ILE A 152 10.05 -9.16 4.86
C ILE A 152 10.25 -9.33 3.35
N LYS A 153 11.42 -8.97 2.82
CA LYS A 153 11.76 -9.19 1.41
C LYS A 153 11.74 -10.66 1.02
N ASN A 154 12.30 -11.53 1.88
CA ASN A 154 12.25 -12.97 1.70
C ASN A 154 10.81 -13.49 1.73
N LEU A 155 9.95 -12.98 2.61
CA LEU A 155 8.52 -13.31 2.64
C LEU A 155 7.83 -12.95 1.32
N ALA A 156 8.09 -11.75 0.77
CA ALA A 156 7.57 -11.35 -0.53
C ALA A 156 7.98 -12.32 -1.64
N GLY A 157 9.25 -12.75 -1.63
CA GLY A 157 9.78 -13.74 -2.58
C GLY A 157 9.15 -15.12 -2.41
N GLN A 158 8.98 -15.61 -1.17
CA GLN A 158 8.36 -16.91 -0.88
C GLN A 158 6.88 -16.98 -1.30
N LEU A 159 6.13 -15.90 -1.03
CA LEU A 159 4.72 -15.81 -1.38
C LEU A 159 4.49 -15.36 -2.83
N GLN A 160 5.54 -14.96 -3.54
CA GLN A 160 5.43 -14.40 -4.90
C GLN A 160 4.43 -13.24 -4.98
N CYS A 161 4.47 -12.35 -3.99
CA CYS A 161 3.56 -11.21 -3.85
C CYS A 161 4.34 -9.89 -3.76
N GLU A 162 3.61 -8.79 -3.91
CA GLU A 162 4.07 -7.44 -3.60
C GLU A 162 3.78 -7.16 -2.12
N ILE A 163 4.69 -6.52 -1.41
CA ILE A 163 4.46 -6.08 -0.02
C ILE A 163 4.53 -4.56 0.03
N TRP A 164 3.49 -3.93 0.56
CA TRP A 164 3.45 -2.51 0.81
C TRP A 164 3.43 -2.21 2.31
N LEU A 165 4.33 -1.32 2.72
CA LEU A 165 4.52 -0.85 4.08
C LEU A 165 4.25 0.64 4.15
N GLU A 166 3.88 1.15 5.33
CA GLU A 166 3.84 2.57 5.59
C GLU A 166 4.97 3.02 6.52
N ALA A 167 5.51 4.20 6.32
CA ALA A 167 6.46 4.81 7.22
C ALA A 167 6.03 6.25 7.56
N LYS A 168 5.91 6.54 8.86
CA LYS A 168 5.58 7.86 9.35
C LYS A 168 6.82 8.74 9.34
N VAL A 169 6.69 9.96 8.81
CA VAL A 169 7.68 11.03 8.96
C VAL A 169 7.26 11.90 10.14
N HIS A 170 8.11 12.05 11.16
CA HIS A 170 7.82 12.92 12.29
C HIS A 170 8.09 14.39 11.94
N ARG A 171 7.37 15.30 12.58
CA ARG A 171 7.59 16.76 12.38
C ARG A 171 8.90 17.22 12.99
N GLU A 172 9.23 16.64 14.14
CA GLU A 172 10.42 16.94 14.94
C GLU A 172 11.10 15.63 15.31
N GLY A 173 12.43 15.67 15.41
CA GLY A 173 13.24 14.52 15.85
C GLY A 173 13.67 13.55 14.77
N ASP A 174 13.16 13.63 13.54
CA ASP A 174 13.68 12.82 12.44
C ASP A 174 14.95 13.44 11.86
N GLU A 175 16.02 12.67 11.83
CA GLU A 175 17.15 12.94 10.95
C GLU A 175 16.78 12.49 9.54
N LEU A 176 16.93 13.38 8.58
CA LEU A 176 16.52 13.17 7.19
C LEU A 176 17.74 13.17 6.26
N ASP A 177 17.70 12.35 5.20
CA ASP A 177 18.65 12.44 4.10
C ASP A 177 18.35 13.65 3.19
N ALA A 178 19.17 13.84 2.14
CA ALA A 178 19.01 14.94 1.18
C ALA A 178 17.66 14.92 0.43
N ARG A 179 17.00 13.77 0.35
CA ARG A 179 15.67 13.58 -0.26
C ARG A 179 14.56 13.84 0.77
N GLY A 180 14.93 14.07 2.04
CA GLY A 180 14.01 14.20 3.16
C GLY A 180 13.39 12.87 3.61
N VAL A 181 14.08 11.75 3.38
CA VAL A 181 13.72 10.42 3.89
C VAL A 181 14.32 10.24 5.28
N PRO A 182 13.55 9.76 6.28
CA PRO A 182 14.09 9.49 7.60
C PRO A 182 15.23 8.47 7.58
N LEU A 183 16.33 8.74 8.28
CA LEU A 183 17.50 7.84 8.30
C LEU A 183 17.16 6.43 8.80
N ARG A 184 16.14 6.28 9.67
CA ARG A 184 15.65 4.97 10.11
C ARG A 184 15.04 4.15 8.96
N VAL A 185 14.61 4.78 7.87
CA VAL A 185 14.15 4.09 6.64
C VAL A 185 15.31 3.87 5.69
N THR A 186 16.18 4.88 5.49
CA THR A 186 17.30 4.77 4.55
C THR A 186 18.32 3.70 4.95
N ARG A 187 18.51 3.44 6.25
CA ARG A 187 19.40 2.34 6.72
C ARG A 187 18.99 0.94 6.25
N CYS A 188 17.73 0.79 5.81
CA CYS A 188 17.16 -0.47 5.31
C CYS A 188 16.80 -0.39 3.83
N GLU A 189 17.18 0.70 3.15
CA GLU A 189 16.72 1.04 1.79
C GLU A 189 17.17 0.03 0.73
N GLU A 190 18.22 -0.74 0.97
CA GLU A 190 18.69 -1.80 0.08
C GLU A 190 17.62 -2.90 -0.14
N HIS A 191 16.71 -3.09 0.83
CA HIS A 191 15.61 -4.05 0.73
C HIS A 191 14.31 -3.44 0.18
N ILE A 192 14.25 -2.11 0.04
CA ILE A 192 13.09 -1.38 -0.46
C ILE A 192 13.24 -1.16 -1.97
N SER A 193 12.32 -1.69 -2.76
CA SER A 193 12.37 -1.55 -4.22
C SER A 193 11.77 -0.22 -4.68
N VAL A 194 10.67 0.20 -4.05
CA VAL A 194 9.97 1.44 -4.41
C VAL A 194 9.70 2.27 -3.15
N LEU A 195 10.02 3.55 -3.22
CA LEU A 195 9.78 4.50 -2.14
C LEU A 195 8.92 5.65 -2.64
N LEU A 196 7.76 5.80 -2.04
CA LEU A 196 6.79 6.85 -2.33
C LEU A 196 6.70 7.83 -1.16
N ARG A 197 6.42 9.09 -1.46
CA ARG A 197 6.09 10.10 -0.46
C ARG A 197 4.73 10.72 -0.74
N LEU A 198 3.91 10.80 0.30
CA LEU A 198 2.72 11.65 0.36
C LEU A 198 3.07 12.94 1.07
N GLN A 199 2.93 14.04 0.37
CA GLN A 199 3.16 15.39 0.89
C GLN A 199 1.89 16.19 0.78
N GLN A 200 1.36 16.66 1.92
CA GLN A 200 0.20 17.53 1.93
C GLN A 200 0.62 18.94 1.53
N ASN A 201 -0.06 19.49 0.54
CA ASN A 201 -0.06 20.89 0.16
C ASN A 201 -1.37 21.53 0.64
N GLU A 202 -1.60 22.80 0.33
CA GLU A 202 -2.79 23.54 0.80
C GLU A 202 -4.10 22.87 0.39
N ASP A 203 -4.23 22.49 -0.89
CA ASP A 203 -5.49 22.01 -1.47
C ASP A 203 -5.45 20.53 -1.93
N HIS A 204 -4.28 19.89 -1.91
CA HIS A 204 -4.11 18.54 -2.45
C HIS A 204 -3.00 17.76 -1.73
N VAL A 205 -2.94 16.47 -1.97
CA VAL A 205 -1.84 15.61 -1.55
C VAL A 205 -1.00 15.28 -2.76
N ARG A 206 0.28 15.64 -2.72
CA ARG A 206 1.24 15.29 -3.77
C ARG A 206 1.85 13.92 -3.50
N LEU A 207 1.79 13.04 -4.50
CA LEU A 207 2.51 11.77 -4.52
C LEU A 207 3.82 11.97 -5.28
N GLN A 208 4.94 11.63 -4.65
CA GLN A 208 6.27 11.66 -5.24
C GLN A 208 6.89 10.28 -5.24
N LEU A 209 7.59 9.95 -6.31
CA LEU A 209 8.46 8.78 -6.39
C LEU A 209 9.87 9.19 -5.94
N LEU A 210 10.43 8.50 -4.93
CA LEU A 210 11.75 8.78 -4.37
C LEU A 210 12.77 7.69 -4.68
N LYS A 211 12.31 6.48 -4.98
CA LYS A 211 13.14 5.35 -5.42
C LYS A 211 12.31 4.47 -6.35
N ASP A 212 12.94 4.04 -7.43
CA ASP A 212 12.43 3.06 -8.40
C ASP A 212 13.46 1.96 -8.58
N HIS A 213 13.31 0.87 -7.83
CA HIS A 213 14.22 -0.28 -7.88
C HIS A 213 15.69 0.15 -7.79
N ASP A 214 16.53 -0.32 -8.73
CA ASP A 214 17.93 0.03 -8.83
C ASP A 214 18.18 1.12 -9.90
N SER A 215 17.10 1.80 -10.36
CA SER A 215 17.22 2.87 -11.35
C SER A 215 17.96 4.07 -10.77
N PRO A 216 19.04 4.56 -11.43
CA PRO A 216 19.71 5.77 -11.01
C PRO A 216 18.86 7.03 -11.29
N ASP A 217 17.97 6.94 -12.29
CA ASP A 217 17.09 8.03 -12.71
C ASP A 217 15.66 7.73 -12.26
N VAL A 218 15.23 8.38 -11.18
CA VAL A 218 13.85 8.30 -10.69
C VAL A 218 12.99 9.26 -11.50
N ALA A 219 11.94 8.75 -12.11
CA ALA A 219 10.98 9.58 -12.85
C ALA A 219 10.38 10.66 -11.95
N ASP A 220 10.36 11.91 -12.42
CA ASP A 220 9.70 13.00 -11.71
C ASP A 220 8.17 12.85 -11.85
N VAL A 221 7.59 12.07 -10.96
CA VAL A 221 6.16 11.78 -10.94
C VAL A 221 5.46 12.86 -10.15
N HIS A 222 4.66 13.65 -10.83
CA HIS A 222 3.79 14.66 -10.24
C HIS A 222 2.34 14.20 -10.31
N ILE A 223 1.90 13.49 -9.28
CA ILE A 223 0.50 13.10 -9.13
C ILE A 223 -0.10 13.90 -7.98
N GLU A 224 -1.16 14.62 -8.26
CA GLU A 224 -1.95 15.32 -7.25
C GLU A 224 -3.18 14.49 -6.91
N LEU A 225 -3.41 14.30 -5.62
CA LEU A 225 -4.50 13.51 -5.09
C LEU A 225 -5.48 14.41 -4.33
N ASP A 226 -6.77 14.18 -4.51
CA ASP A 226 -7.79 14.78 -3.67
C ASP A 226 -7.57 14.37 -2.20
N PRO A 227 -7.53 15.30 -1.25
CA PRO A 227 -7.20 15.00 0.14
C PRO A 227 -8.26 14.15 0.87
N ARG A 228 -9.48 14.04 0.34
CA ARG A 228 -10.56 13.24 0.92
C ARG A 228 -10.59 11.83 0.36
N THR A 229 -10.51 11.71 -0.96
CA THR A 229 -10.69 10.44 -1.66
C THR A 229 -9.37 9.79 -2.05
N LEU A 230 -8.27 10.54 -2.01
CA LEU A 230 -6.94 10.19 -2.56
C LEU A 230 -6.97 9.79 -4.05
N LEU A 231 -8.06 10.10 -4.74
CA LEU A 231 -8.15 9.95 -6.19
C LEU A 231 -7.36 11.05 -6.89
N MET A 232 -6.85 10.74 -8.07
CA MET A 232 -6.16 11.75 -8.90
C MET A 232 -7.05 12.95 -9.17
N VAL A 233 -6.50 14.13 -8.94
CA VAL A 233 -7.06 15.39 -9.45
C VAL A 233 -6.57 15.56 -10.88
N TRP A 234 -7.50 15.55 -11.83
CA TRP A 234 -7.21 15.86 -13.23
C TRP A 234 -7.30 17.38 -13.38
N GLN A 235 -6.20 17.99 -13.80
CA GLN A 235 -6.21 19.38 -14.29
C GLN A 235 -6.72 19.44 -15.72
#